data_9957bdea305c8c0e5fbbbe75a02687bc
#
_entry.id   9957bdea305c8c0e5fbbbe75a02687bc
#
_cell.length_a   1.000
_cell.length_b   1.000
_cell.length_c   1.000
_cell.angle_alpha   90.00
_cell.angle_beta   90.00
_cell.angle_gamma   90.00
#
_symmetry.space_group_name_H-M   'P 1'
#
loop_
_entity.id
_entity.type
_entity.pdbx_description
1 polymer ?
#
loop_
_entity_poly.entity_id
_entity_poly.type
_entity_poly.pdbx_seq_one_letter_code
_entity_poly.pdbx_strand_id
1 'polypeptide(L)'
;MMKSTKLAVLFMSFAIAAITPIFTSCSSDDNNEEENYSPDGENSNSGKKLSGVIDGHEAVDLGLSVKWATCNIGATKSEYSGNYYGWGDPTGKKTSSNTNHYPNSNPPIDIKNTKYDIAYNNWGKKWRMPTDEEMLELISECYYTHKVVNGVSGLQFKGKTGGIIFLPFCGYRDYLSKIHQSDVGSYWISTLKDEINSKCLKITSGGDSYATRSESLRCNGLSVRAVTDSDWEEDTEMDDNSTGGSTSYEKPDIAFSDFTAYQTKLKVVYKIYNKDKAKVTSAKVYYGTSSNPTKPVTATVSGVLITANISGLKKGTTYYVKCVATGKGGTTTTGTTKVITNY
;
A
#
# COMPACT_ATOMS: atom_id res chain seq x y z
N MET A 1 47.59 -50.95 6.54
CA MET A 1 46.50 -51.91 6.26
C MET A 1 45.19 -51.31 6.70
N MET A 2 44.49 -50.66 5.81
CA MET A 2 43.15 -50.07 6.11
C MET A 2 42.08 -51.01 5.57
N LYS A 3 41.20 -51.48 6.44
CA LYS A 3 40.06 -52.30 6.08
C LYS A 3 38.89 -51.37 5.70
N SER A 4 38.48 -51.50 4.43
CA SER A 4 37.30 -50.86 3.88
C SER A 4 36.05 -51.64 4.29
N THR A 5 35.09 -50.96 4.97
CA THR A 5 33.78 -51.55 5.30
C THR A 5 32.78 -51.03 4.25
N LYS A 6 32.25 -51.92 3.45
CA LYS A 6 31.19 -51.64 2.46
C LYS A 6 29.85 -51.61 3.17
N LEU A 7 29.13 -50.48 3.07
CA LEU A 7 27.77 -50.34 3.54
C LEU A 7 26.79 -50.79 2.42
N ALA A 8 26.04 -51.85 2.65
CA ALA A 8 25.02 -52.35 1.75
C ALA A 8 23.73 -51.50 1.91
N VAL A 9 23.28 -50.93 0.79
CA VAL A 9 21.98 -50.21 0.71
C VAL A 9 20.91 -51.20 0.29
N LEU A 10 19.95 -51.44 1.17
CA LEU A 10 18.80 -52.31 0.90
C LEU A 10 17.69 -51.48 0.21
N PHE A 11 17.41 -51.78 -1.05
CA PHE A 11 16.27 -51.22 -1.78
C PHE A 11 14.99 -52.00 -1.39
N MET A 12 14.07 -51.33 -0.71
CA MET A 12 12.70 -51.83 -0.52
C MET A 12 11.82 -51.31 -1.67
N SER A 13 11.43 -52.21 -2.54
CA SER A 13 10.46 -51.94 -3.61
C SER A 13 9.04 -51.98 -3.03
N PHE A 14 8.35 -50.88 -3.03
CA PHE A 14 6.88 -50.85 -2.76
C PHE A 14 6.14 -50.96 -4.10
N ALA A 15 5.39 -52.04 -4.25
CA ALA A 15 4.46 -52.23 -5.36
C ALA A 15 3.21 -51.33 -5.13
N ILE A 16 2.96 -50.41 -6.07
CA ILE A 16 1.73 -49.61 -6.13
C ILE A 16 0.70 -50.43 -6.91
N ALA A 17 -0.35 -50.87 -6.22
CA ALA A 17 -1.53 -51.46 -6.86
C ALA A 17 -2.40 -50.34 -7.44
N ALA A 18 -2.51 -50.31 -8.76
CA ALA A 18 -3.40 -49.41 -9.48
C ALA A 18 -4.85 -49.90 -9.34
N ILE A 19 -5.72 -49.12 -8.69
CA ILE A 19 -7.17 -49.33 -8.70
C ILE A 19 -7.71 -48.46 -9.84
N THR A 20 -8.16 -49.10 -10.92
CA THR A 20 -8.94 -48.50 -12.00
C THR A 20 -10.40 -48.42 -11.61
N PRO A 21 -11.08 -47.28 -11.71
CA PRO A 21 -12.54 -47.24 -11.62
C PRO A 21 -13.16 -47.69 -12.96
N ILE A 22 -14.02 -48.65 -12.89
CA ILE A 22 -14.86 -49.18 -13.99
C ILE A 22 -15.95 -48.15 -14.24
N PHE A 23 -15.95 -47.51 -15.41
CA PHE A 23 -17.11 -46.75 -15.91
C PHE A 23 -18.06 -47.72 -16.59
N THR A 24 -19.22 -47.94 -16.00
CA THR A 24 -20.36 -48.55 -16.69
C THR A 24 -21.12 -47.46 -17.45
N SER A 25 -21.10 -47.64 -18.77
CA SER A 25 -21.95 -46.90 -19.69
C SER A 25 -23.35 -47.52 -19.65
N CYS A 26 -24.40 -46.68 -19.47
CA CYS A 26 -25.73 -46.98 -19.95
C CYS A 26 -26.22 -45.81 -20.78
N SER A 27 -26.59 -46.14 -22.00
CA SER A 27 -27.13 -45.29 -23.04
C SER A 27 -28.62 -45.10 -22.94
N SER A 28 -29.09 -43.93 -23.45
CA SER A 28 -30.36 -43.59 -24.04
C SER A 28 -31.60 -43.58 -23.15
N ASP A 29 -32.22 -42.38 -23.03
CA ASP A 29 -33.33 -41.97 -23.92
C ASP A 29 -33.66 -40.48 -23.74
N ASP A 30 -33.99 -39.88 -24.88
CA ASP A 30 -34.44 -38.50 -25.06
C ASP A 30 -35.62 -38.13 -24.16
N ASN A 31 -35.57 -36.98 -23.52
CA ASN A 31 -36.69 -36.04 -23.46
C ASN A 31 -36.17 -34.62 -23.08
N ASN A 32 -36.40 -33.72 -24.01
CA ASN A 32 -36.28 -32.28 -23.87
C ASN A 32 -37.20 -31.78 -22.76
N GLU A 33 -36.61 -31.23 -21.70
CA GLU A 33 -37.24 -30.17 -20.93
C GLU A 33 -36.16 -29.11 -20.69
N GLU A 34 -36.29 -27.97 -21.40
CA GLU A 34 -35.58 -26.73 -21.15
C GLU A 34 -36.02 -26.24 -19.74
N GLU A 35 -35.29 -26.60 -18.68
CA GLU A 35 -35.39 -25.86 -17.44
C GLU A 35 -34.65 -24.53 -17.62
N ASN A 36 -35.47 -23.52 -17.78
CA ASN A 36 -35.12 -22.10 -17.73
C ASN A 36 -34.60 -21.78 -16.32
N TYR A 37 -33.30 -21.91 -16.10
CA TYR A 37 -32.64 -21.48 -14.86
C TYR A 37 -32.54 -19.97 -14.85
N SER A 38 -33.55 -19.33 -14.26
CA SER A 38 -33.47 -17.92 -13.85
C SER A 38 -32.47 -17.80 -12.70
N PRO A 39 -31.40 -16.98 -12.83
CA PRO A 39 -30.50 -16.71 -11.72
C PRO A 39 -31.03 -15.53 -10.89
N ASP A 40 -32.26 -15.63 -10.40
CA ASP A 40 -32.81 -14.68 -9.42
C ASP A 40 -32.81 -15.33 -8.02
N GLY A 41 -31.60 -15.64 -7.56
CA GLY A 41 -31.30 -15.74 -6.17
C GLY A 41 -30.93 -14.36 -5.66
N GLU A 42 -31.90 -13.55 -5.27
CA GLU A 42 -31.69 -12.33 -4.50
C GLU A 42 -30.89 -12.69 -3.25
N ASN A 43 -29.55 -12.62 -3.36
CA ASN A 43 -28.69 -12.50 -2.21
C ASN A 43 -28.77 -11.03 -1.79
N SER A 44 -29.71 -10.72 -0.90
CA SER A 44 -29.85 -9.43 -0.25
C SER A 44 -28.61 -9.19 0.64
N ASN A 45 -27.48 -8.97 0.00
CA ASN A 45 -26.32 -8.39 0.64
C ASN A 45 -26.56 -6.88 0.59
N SER A 46 -27.20 -6.36 1.62
CA SER A 46 -27.34 -4.93 1.87
C SER A 46 -25.99 -4.27 1.60
N GLY A 47 -25.94 -3.30 0.68
CA GLY A 47 -24.74 -2.74 0.08
C GLY A 47 -23.75 -2.13 1.07
N LYS A 48 -23.05 -2.97 1.81
CA LYS A 48 -21.96 -2.56 2.69
C LYS A 48 -20.80 -2.09 1.81
N LYS A 49 -20.38 -0.85 1.94
CA LYS A 49 -19.24 -0.27 1.23
C LYS A 49 -17.96 -1.06 1.57
N LEU A 50 -17.36 -1.72 0.58
CA LEU A 50 -16.16 -2.55 0.77
C LEU A 50 -14.85 -1.76 0.70
N SER A 51 -14.85 -0.59 0.08
CA SER A 51 -13.68 0.28 -0.03
C SER A 51 -14.08 1.74 -0.02
N GLY A 52 -13.16 2.60 0.38
CA GLY A 52 -13.41 4.03 0.41
C GLY A 52 -12.19 4.78 0.87
N VAL A 53 -12.34 6.10 0.98
CA VAL A 53 -11.27 7.00 1.41
C VAL A 53 -11.51 7.40 2.87
N ILE A 54 -10.46 7.38 3.68
CA ILE A 54 -10.43 7.85 5.05
C ILE A 54 -9.21 8.76 5.19
N ASP A 55 -9.44 10.02 5.54
CA ASP A 55 -8.40 11.04 5.67
C ASP A 55 -7.42 11.10 4.48
N GLY A 56 -7.98 10.98 3.27
CA GLY A 56 -7.25 11.07 2.00
C GLY A 56 -6.50 9.81 1.57
N HIS A 57 -6.67 8.68 2.27
CA HIS A 57 -6.05 7.39 1.93
C HIS A 57 -7.12 6.31 1.72
N GLU A 58 -6.92 5.48 0.71
CA GLU A 58 -7.84 4.39 0.40
C GLU A 58 -7.71 3.24 1.40
N ALA A 59 -8.85 2.73 1.85
CA ALA A 59 -9.00 1.57 2.72
C ALA A 59 -9.90 0.51 2.09
N VAL A 60 -9.74 -0.74 2.56
CA VAL A 60 -10.58 -1.88 2.21
C VAL A 60 -11.09 -2.55 3.49
N ASP A 61 -12.39 -2.81 3.53
CA ASP A 61 -13.02 -3.65 4.54
C ASP A 61 -12.88 -5.12 4.14
N LEU A 62 -12.06 -5.85 4.87
CA LEU A 62 -11.86 -7.28 4.68
C LEU A 62 -12.83 -8.12 5.52
N GLY A 63 -13.72 -7.48 6.29
CA GLY A 63 -14.56 -8.16 7.29
C GLY A 63 -13.80 -8.51 8.56
N LEU A 64 -12.71 -7.79 8.84
CA LEU A 64 -11.88 -7.89 10.04
C LEU A 64 -12.26 -6.80 11.03
N SER A 65 -11.60 -6.80 12.19
CA SER A 65 -11.81 -5.79 13.24
C SER A 65 -11.45 -4.37 12.78
N VAL A 66 -10.57 -4.25 11.78
CA VAL A 66 -10.12 -2.98 11.20
C VAL A 66 -10.11 -3.04 9.68
N LYS A 67 -10.18 -1.86 9.05
CA LYS A 67 -9.97 -1.69 7.60
C LYS A 67 -8.48 -1.54 7.32
N TRP A 68 -8.02 -2.08 6.20
CA TRP A 68 -6.63 -2.08 5.78
C TRP A 68 -6.39 -1.11 4.63
N ALA A 69 -5.31 -0.36 4.68
CA ALA A 69 -4.91 0.51 3.58
C ALA A 69 -4.63 -0.28 2.29
N THR A 70 -4.90 0.32 1.12
CA THR A 70 -4.61 -0.29 -0.19
C THR A 70 -3.13 -0.28 -0.54
N CYS A 71 -2.34 0.66 -0.02
CA CYS A 71 -0.91 0.78 -0.28
C CYS A 71 -0.09 1.00 1.00
N ASN A 72 1.23 0.81 0.89
CA ASN A 72 2.17 1.05 2.00
C ASN A 72 2.38 2.54 2.24
N ILE A 73 2.77 2.92 3.44
CA ILE A 73 3.13 4.32 3.74
C ILE A 73 4.29 4.77 2.86
N GLY A 74 4.12 5.92 2.19
CA GLY A 74 5.05 6.44 1.20
C GLY A 74 4.91 5.85 -0.21
N ALA A 75 3.96 4.92 -0.42
CA ALA A 75 3.58 4.41 -1.74
C ALA A 75 2.31 5.08 -2.26
N THR A 76 2.15 5.03 -3.59
CA THR A 76 0.96 5.52 -4.31
C THR A 76 0.22 4.41 -5.04
N LYS A 77 0.74 3.19 -5.00
CA LYS A 77 0.15 1.99 -5.60
C LYS A 77 0.37 0.80 -4.69
N SER A 78 -0.51 -0.18 -4.78
CA SER A 78 -0.48 -1.38 -3.94
C SER A 78 0.79 -2.20 -4.06
N GLU A 79 1.40 -2.22 -5.26
CA GLU A 79 2.60 -2.97 -5.59
C GLU A 79 3.92 -2.27 -5.21
N TYR A 80 3.87 -1.02 -4.74
CA TYR A 80 5.08 -0.31 -4.34
C TYR A 80 5.44 -0.56 -2.88
N SER A 81 6.73 -0.74 -2.61
CA SER A 81 7.25 -0.97 -1.25
C SER A 81 6.97 0.19 -0.29
N GLY A 82 6.81 1.40 -0.82
CA GLY A 82 6.79 2.61 -0.01
C GLY A 82 8.18 2.91 0.57
N ASN A 83 8.20 3.53 1.73
CA ASN A 83 9.44 3.82 2.44
C ASN A 83 9.72 2.73 3.49
N TYR A 84 11.00 2.60 3.85
CA TYR A 84 11.45 1.71 4.94
C TYR A 84 11.68 2.52 6.20
N TYR A 85 11.02 2.15 7.28
CA TYR A 85 11.05 2.85 8.57
C TYR A 85 11.69 2.00 9.64
N GLY A 86 12.57 2.58 10.48
CA GLY A 86 12.94 1.98 11.75
C GLY A 86 11.73 1.93 12.68
N TRP A 87 11.60 0.89 13.50
CA TRP A 87 10.47 0.80 14.41
C TRP A 87 10.48 1.92 15.45
N GLY A 88 9.41 2.68 15.53
CA GLY A 88 9.29 3.84 16.41
C GLY A 88 9.98 5.11 15.87
N ASP A 89 10.42 5.13 14.60
CA ASP A 89 10.91 6.34 13.93
C ASP A 89 9.88 6.89 12.94
N PRO A 90 9.01 7.80 13.37
CA PRO A 90 7.96 8.36 12.50
C PRO A 90 8.50 9.28 11.41
N THR A 91 9.77 9.67 11.47
CA THR A 91 10.37 10.58 10.48
C THR A 91 10.87 9.86 9.24
N GLY A 92 11.14 8.55 9.34
CA GLY A 92 11.78 7.75 8.28
C GLY A 92 13.19 8.21 7.92
N LYS A 93 13.77 9.14 8.70
CA LYS A 93 15.08 9.74 8.41
C LYS A 93 16.24 8.99 9.05
N LYS A 94 15.96 8.15 10.04
CA LYS A 94 17.00 7.41 10.74
C LYS A 94 17.35 6.15 9.95
N THR A 95 18.41 6.24 9.18
CA THR A 95 19.01 5.14 8.43
C THR A 95 20.21 4.54 9.14
N SER A 96 20.35 4.80 10.42
CA SER A 96 21.58 4.60 11.16
C SER A 96 21.87 3.13 11.45
N SER A 97 23.13 2.77 11.23
CA SER A 97 23.74 1.48 11.52
C SER A 97 23.91 1.18 13.02
N ASN A 98 23.49 2.08 13.90
CA ASN A 98 23.76 1.93 15.33
C ASN A 98 22.51 1.53 16.10
N THR A 99 22.55 0.40 16.78
CA THR A 99 21.52 -0.09 17.70
C THR A 99 21.18 0.90 18.82
N ASN A 100 22.06 1.83 19.12
CA ASN A 100 21.87 2.90 20.12
C ASN A 100 21.00 4.07 19.60
N HIS A 101 20.55 4.03 18.34
CA HIS A 101 19.75 5.08 17.73
C HIS A 101 18.26 4.76 17.70
N TYR A 102 17.79 3.92 18.58
CA TYR A 102 16.35 3.83 18.80
C TYR A 102 15.83 5.18 19.27
N PRO A 103 14.72 5.69 18.72
CA PRO A 103 14.18 6.97 19.12
C PRO A 103 13.81 7.03 20.60
N ASN A 104 13.73 5.86 21.24
CA ASN A 104 13.43 5.72 22.65
C ASN A 104 14.18 4.50 23.22
N SER A 105 15.01 4.70 24.24
CA SER A 105 15.69 3.63 24.97
C SER A 105 14.72 2.75 25.77
N ASN A 106 13.54 3.25 26.09
CA ASN A 106 12.48 2.52 26.79
C ASN A 106 11.13 2.77 26.09
N PRO A 107 10.90 2.16 24.92
CA PRO A 107 9.64 2.35 24.19
C PRO A 107 8.49 1.68 24.92
N PRO A 108 7.25 2.18 24.75
CA PRO A 108 6.05 1.48 25.22
C PRO A 108 5.93 0.12 24.53
N ILE A 109 5.23 -0.81 25.18
CA ILE A 109 4.96 -2.16 24.63
C ILE A 109 4.21 -2.08 23.30
N ASP A 110 3.39 -1.05 23.13
CA ASP A 110 2.65 -0.76 21.89
C ASP A 110 2.79 0.72 21.55
N ILE A 111 3.18 1.02 20.32
CA ILE A 111 3.36 2.40 19.83
C ILE A 111 2.17 2.92 19.02
N LYS A 112 1.09 2.12 18.85
CA LYS A 112 -0.09 2.56 18.10
C LYS A 112 -0.65 3.89 18.66
N ASN A 113 -1.08 4.78 17.77
CA ASN A 113 -1.65 6.07 18.12
C ASN A 113 -0.71 7.00 18.93
N THR A 114 0.60 6.76 18.90
CA THR A 114 1.57 7.58 19.61
C THR A 114 2.43 8.39 18.63
N LYS A 115 3.26 9.29 19.17
CA LYS A 115 4.26 10.02 18.37
C LYS A 115 5.31 9.12 17.70
N TYR A 116 5.35 7.84 18.03
CA TYR A 116 6.26 6.84 17.44
C TYR A 116 5.59 6.02 16.32
N ASP A 117 4.28 6.11 16.17
CA ASP A 117 3.53 5.44 15.11
C ASP A 117 3.65 6.22 13.80
N ILE A 118 4.28 5.60 12.81
CA ILE A 118 4.54 6.24 11.51
C ILE A 118 3.24 6.52 10.73
N ALA A 119 2.23 5.67 10.84
CA ALA A 119 0.96 5.87 10.17
C ALA A 119 0.19 7.04 10.79
N TYR A 120 0.09 7.06 12.11
CA TYR A 120 -0.57 8.11 12.88
C TYR A 120 0.03 9.50 12.62
N ASN A 121 1.35 9.57 12.48
CA ASN A 121 2.03 10.85 12.27
C ASN A 121 2.02 11.32 10.81
N ASN A 122 2.01 10.40 9.83
CA ASN A 122 2.12 10.77 8.43
C ASN A 122 0.77 10.83 7.69
N TRP A 123 -0.20 9.99 8.10
CA TRP A 123 -1.50 9.89 7.42
C TRP A 123 -2.66 10.50 8.22
N GLY A 124 -2.39 10.98 9.43
CA GLY A 124 -3.40 11.56 10.30
C GLY A 124 -3.92 10.57 11.34
N LYS A 125 -4.62 11.11 12.34
CA LYS A 125 -4.99 10.39 13.56
C LYS A 125 -6.03 9.27 13.38
N LYS A 126 -6.62 9.18 12.19
CA LYS A 126 -7.52 8.08 11.82
C LYS A 126 -6.76 6.83 11.37
N TRP A 127 -5.46 6.94 11.14
CA TRP A 127 -4.61 5.85 10.68
C TRP A 127 -3.57 5.48 11.72
N ARG A 128 -3.22 4.22 11.79
CA ARG A 128 -2.21 3.70 12.70
C ARG A 128 -1.54 2.43 12.18
N MET A 129 -0.45 2.03 12.80
CA MET A 129 0.13 0.73 12.58
C MET A 129 -0.80 -0.36 13.12
N PRO A 130 -0.89 -1.54 12.47
CA PRO A 130 -1.64 -2.67 13.00
C PRO A 130 -0.99 -3.22 14.27
N THR A 131 -1.81 -3.80 15.16
CA THR A 131 -1.34 -4.54 16.33
C THR A 131 -0.97 -5.99 15.97
N ASP A 132 -0.42 -6.72 16.93
CA ASP A 132 -0.13 -8.15 16.79
C ASP A 132 -1.40 -8.98 16.57
N GLU A 133 -2.48 -8.63 17.27
CA GLU A 133 -3.79 -9.28 17.17
C GLU A 133 -4.42 -9.04 15.79
N GLU A 134 -4.39 -7.81 15.29
CA GLU A 134 -4.95 -7.46 13.97
C GLU A 134 -4.15 -8.10 12.82
N MET A 135 -2.84 -8.23 12.98
CA MET A 135 -2.02 -8.97 12.03
C MET A 135 -2.32 -10.47 12.06
N LEU A 136 -2.54 -11.05 13.24
CA LEU A 136 -2.97 -12.45 13.35
C LEU A 136 -4.35 -12.67 12.73
N GLU A 137 -5.28 -11.75 12.96
CA GLU A 137 -6.61 -11.77 12.34
C GLU A 137 -6.49 -11.74 10.80
N LEU A 138 -5.63 -10.88 10.23
CA LEU A 138 -5.37 -10.86 8.80
C LEU A 138 -4.89 -12.23 8.27
N ILE A 139 -3.97 -12.88 8.99
CA ILE A 139 -3.40 -14.17 8.59
C ILE A 139 -4.43 -15.30 8.72
N SER A 140 -5.24 -15.32 9.81
CA SER A 140 -6.14 -16.43 10.12
C SER A 140 -7.48 -16.35 9.41
N GLU A 141 -7.98 -15.12 9.15
CA GLU A 141 -9.35 -14.92 8.68
C GLU A 141 -9.45 -14.60 7.18
N CYS A 142 -8.32 -14.27 6.54
CA CYS A 142 -8.26 -14.01 5.10
C CYS A 142 -7.70 -15.22 4.34
N TYR A 143 -8.28 -15.49 3.18
CA TYR A 143 -7.63 -16.35 2.21
C TYR A 143 -6.52 -15.54 1.51
N TYR A 144 -5.30 -16.06 1.45
CA TYR A 144 -4.22 -15.39 0.74
C TYR A 144 -3.51 -16.30 -0.27
N THR A 145 -3.02 -15.72 -1.33
CA THR A 145 -2.36 -16.42 -2.42
C THR A 145 -1.27 -15.56 -3.05
N HIS A 146 -0.26 -16.20 -3.61
CA HIS A 146 0.77 -15.51 -4.40
C HIS A 146 0.14 -14.84 -5.63
N LYS A 147 0.51 -13.60 -5.88
CA LYS A 147 0.10 -12.84 -7.06
C LYS A 147 1.25 -12.00 -7.59
N VAL A 148 1.18 -11.67 -8.88
CA VAL A 148 2.04 -10.69 -9.54
C VAL A 148 1.15 -9.54 -9.99
N VAL A 149 1.41 -8.33 -9.49
CA VAL A 149 0.68 -7.11 -9.84
C VAL A 149 1.67 -6.14 -10.49
N ASN A 150 1.42 -5.80 -11.75
CA ASN A 150 2.29 -4.91 -12.54
C ASN A 150 3.79 -5.31 -12.50
N GLY A 151 4.07 -6.63 -12.56
CA GLY A 151 5.42 -7.19 -12.53
C GLY A 151 6.03 -7.33 -11.11
N VAL A 152 5.31 -6.98 -10.06
CA VAL A 152 5.77 -7.12 -8.66
C VAL A 152 5.08 -8.29 -8.00
N SER A 153 5.87 -9.22 -7.48
CA SER A 153 5.39 -10.38 -6.70
C SER A 153 4.99 -9.99 -5.28
N GLY A 154 3.99 -10.69 -4.73
CA GLY A 154 3.51 -10.47 -3.37
C GLY A 154 2.41 -11.45 -2.98
N LEU A 155 1.75 -11.21 -1.85
CA LEU A 155 0.55 -11.92 -1.45
C LEU A 155 -0.69 -11.04 -1.58
N GLN A 156 -1.73 -11.59 -2.19
CA GLN A 156 -3.06 -11.02 -2.21
C GLN A 156 -3.87 -11.65 -1.09
N PHE A 157 -4.43 -10.83 -0.21
CA PHE A 157 -5.35 -11.23 0.86
C PHE A 157 -6.77 -10.88 0.47
N LYS A 158 -7.68 -11.84 0.56
CA LYS A 158 -9.12 -11.69 0.31
C LYS A 158 -9.88 -11.99 1.58
N GLY A 159 -10.61 -11.02 2.11
CA GLY A 159 -11.42 -11.14 3.31
C GLY A 159 -12.82 -11.72 3.06
N LYS A 160 -13.56 -11.95 4.13
CA LYS A 160 -14.93 -12.49 4.13
C LYS A 160 -15.93 -11.62 3.38
N THR A 161 -15.73 -10.32 3.39
CA THR A 161 -16.56 -9.34 2.65
C THR A 161 -16.35 -9.39 1.14
N GLY A 162 -15.27 -10.05 0.69
CA GLY A 162 -14.83 -10.01 -0.70
C GLY A 162 -13.80 -8.89 -0.97
N GLY A 163 -13.53 -8.03 0.02
CA GLY A 163 -12.47 -7.02 -0.06
C GLY A 163 -11.10 -7.65 -0.27
N ILE A 164 -10.23 -6.95 -0.98
CA ILE A 164 -8.90 -7.45 -1.39
C ILE A 164 -7.84 -6.41 -1.13
N ILE A 165 -6.71 -6.84 -0.54
CA ILE A 165 -5.47 -6.06 -0.48
C ILE A 165 -4.31 -6.86 -1.06
N PHE A 166 -3.28 -6.18 -1.57
CA PHE A 166 -2.04 -6.78 -2.04
C PHE A 166 -0.87 -6.27 -1.21
N LEU A 167 -0.06 -7.21 -0.69
CA LEU A 167 1.17 -6.94 0.04
C LEU A 167 2.36 -7.39 -0.83
N PRO A 168 3.17 -6.47 -1.38
CA PRO A 168 4.32 -6.82 -2.21
C PRO A 168 5.45 -7.45 -1.39
N PHE A 169 6.27 -8.28 -2.03
CA PHE A 169 7.55 -8.72 -1.46
C PHE A 169 8.54 -7.57 -1.51
N CYS A 170 8.37 -6.65 -0.55
CA CYS A 170 9.13 -5.41 -0.49
C CYS A 170 10.54 -5.58 0.10
N GLY A 171 10.90 -6.77 0.60
CA GLY A 171 12.15 -6.96 1.32
C GLY A 171 12.21 -6.18 2.63
N TYR A 172 13.41 -5.75 2.98
CA TYR A 172 13.68 -4.87 4.11
C TYR A 172 15.02 -4.16 3.92
N ARG A 173 15.26 -3.09 4.64
CA ARG A 173 16.54 -2.39 4.74
C ARG A 173 17.21 -2.82 6.05
N ASP A 174 18.43 -3.33 5.98
CA ASP A 174 19.19 -3.69 7.19
C ASP A 174 19.76 -2.46 7.91
N TYR A 175 20.37 -2.69 9.07
CA TYR A 175 20.98 -1.65 9.87
C TYR A 175 22.22 -1.00 9.22
N LEU A 176 22.79 -1.61 8.18
CA LEU A 176 23.85 -1.05 7.34
C LEU A 176 23.31 -0.25 6.15
N SER A 177 22.02 0.01 6.11
CA SER A 177 21.30 0.72 5.03
C SER A 177 21.26 -0.04 3.70
N LYS A 178 21.61 -1.33 3.69
CA LYS A 178 21.48 -2.19 2.51
C LYS A 178 20.04 -2.67 2.38
N ILE A 179 19.48 -2.51 1.19
CA ILE A 179 18.14 -3.02 0.87
C ILE A 179 18.26 -4.47 0.41
N HIS A 180 17.58 -5.37 1.11
CA HIS A 180 17.47 -6.78 0.77
C HIS A 180 16.14 -6.99 0.05
N GLN A 181 16.17 -6.88 -1.27
CA GLN A 181 15.05 -7.28 -2.13
C GLN A 181 15.15 -8.79 -2.36
N SER A 182 14.07 -9.50 -2.09
CA SER A 182 13.97 -10.95 -2.28
C SER A 182 12.49 -11.33 -2.39
N ASP A 183 12.20 -12.61 -2.50
CA ASP A 183 10.84 -13.17 -2.44
C ASP A 183 10.22 -13.09 -1.02
N VAL A 184 10.53 -12.04 -0.29
CA VAL A 184 10.08 -11.78 1.08
C VAL A 184 9.57 -10.35 1.20
N GLY A 185 8.48 -10.15 1.90
CA GLY A 185 8.02 -8.86 2.39
C GLY A 185 8.04 -8.84 3.93
N SER A 186 8.51 -7.73 4.51
CA SER A 186 8.52 -7.54 5.95
C SER A 186 7.82 -6.23 6.29
N TYR A 187 6.86 -6.29 7.24
CA TYR A 187 5.98 -5.19 7.58
C TYR A 187 5.94 -4.99 9.09
N TRP A 188 6.25 -3.78 9.54
CA TRP A 188 6.13 -3.45 10.95
C TRP A 188 4.69 -3.52 11.45
N ILE A 189 4.54 -3.99 12.68
CA ILE A 189 3.37 -3.79 13.52
C ILE A 189 3.73 -2.95 14.73
N SER A 190 2.73 -2.46 15.45
CA SER A 190 2.94 -1.51 16.56
C SER A 190 3.50 -2.14 17.82
N THR A 191 3.47 -3.47 17.93
CA THR A 191 3.78 -4.22 19.16
C THR A 191 5.27 -4.49 19.31
N LEU A 192 5.83 -4.11 20.43
CA LEU A 192 7.20 -4.40 20.85
C LEU A 192 7.37 -5.90 21.13
N LYS A 193 8.55 -6.44 20.85
CA LYS A 193 8.94 -7.78 21.29
C LYS A 193 9.82 -7.71 22.55
N ASP A 194 10.91 -6.97 22.45
CA ASP A 194 11.90 -6.77 23.52
C ASP A 194 12.71 -5.47 23.29
N GLU A 195 13.75 -5.24 24.01
CA GLU A 195 14.54 -4.00 23.93
C GLU A 195 15.13 -3.74 22.55
N ILE A 196 15.49 -4.78 21.80
CA ILE A 196 16.18 -4.66 20.50
C ILE A 196 15.33 -5.09 19.31
N ASN A 197 14.25 -5.86 19.53
CA ASN A 197 13.41 -6.40 18.49
C ASN A 197 11.96 -5.88 18.61
N SER A 198 11.30 -5.80 17.48
CA SER A 198 9.83 -5.62 17.41
C SER A 198 9.20 -6.65 16.52
N LYS A 199 7.91 -6.88 16.76
CA LYS A 199 7.13 -7.83 15.98
C LYS A 199 6.85 -7.28 14.59
N CYS A 200 6.78 -8.18 13.61
CA CYS A 200 6.47 -7.86 12.24
C CYS A 200 5.70 -9.00 11.56
N LEU A 201 4.98 -8.67 10.50
CA LEU A 201 4.49 -9.63 9.52
C LEU A 201 5.62 -9.94 8.54
N LYS A 202 5.89 -11.23 8.31
CA LYS A 202 6.74 -11.71 7.22
C LYS A 202 5.92 -12.49 6.23
N ILE A 203 6.04 -12.15 4.96
CA ILE A 203 5.42 -12.87 3.84
C ILE A 203 6.51 -13.39 2.90
N THR A 204 6.30 -14.59 2.34
CA THR A 204 7.29 -15.25 1.47
C THR A 204 6.63 -15.95 0.28
N SER A 205 7.39 -16.19 -0.79
CA SER A 205 6.93 -16.89 -2.00
C SER A 205 6.94 -18.40 -1.89
N GLY A 206 7.51 -18.99 -0.84
CA GLY A 206 7.69 -20.44 -0.72
C GLY A 206 7.62 -20.95 0.71
N GLY A 207 7.48 -22.26 0.86
CA GLY A 207 7.33 -22.98 2.14
C GLY A 207 5.87 -23.21 2.54
N ASP A 208 5.66 -23.90 3.68
CA ASP A 208 4.32 -24.27 4.16
C ASP A 208 3.50 -23.10 4.71
N SER A 209 4.12 -21.94 4.88
CA SER A 209 3.49 -20.73 5.42
C SER A 209 3.95 -19.51 4.67
N TYR A 210 3.09 -18.96 3.84
CA TYR A 210 3.39 -17.75 3.07
C TYR A 210 3.34 -16.47 3.92
N ALA A 211 2.52 -16.43 4.97
CA ALA A 211 2.36 -15.29 5.88
C ALA A 211 2.52 -15.75 7.33
N THR A 212 3.45 -15.13 8.06
CA THR A 212 3.77 -15.53 9.44
C THR A 212 4.05 -14.34 10.33
N ARG A 213 3.78 -14.51 11.63
CA ARG A 213 4.37 -13.66 12.66
C ARG A 213 5.87 -13.84 12.67
N SER A 214 6.58 -12.73 12.78
CA SER A 214 8.05 -12.70 12.85
C SER A 214 8.49 -11.53 13.74
N GLU A 215 9.77 -11.38 13.84
CA GLU A 215 10.40 -10.28 14.54
C GLU A 215 11.59 -9.77 13.74
N SER A 216 11.97 -8.52 13.98
CA SER A 216 13.12 -7.90 13.34
C SER A 216 13.76 -6.90 14.29
N LEU A 217 15.06 -6.65 14.10
CA LEU A 217 15.77 -5.61 14.82
C LEU A 217 15.11 -4.26 14.59
N ARG A 218 14.80 -3.51 15.64
CA ARG A 218 14.14 -2.21 15.57
C ARG A 218 14.86 -1.18 14.69
N CYS A 219 16.17 -1.33 14.51
CA CYS A 219 16.99 -0.50 13.63
C CYS A 219 16.86 -0.86 12.15
N ASN A 220 16.31 -2.02 11.81
CA ASN A 220 16.01 -2.36 10.43
C ASN A 220 14.87 -1.47 9.89
N GLY A 221 14.89 -1.24 8.60
CA GLY A 221 13.82 -0.53 7.92
C GLY A 221 12.84 -1.52 7.30
N LEU A 222 11.61 -1.55 7.77
CA LEU A 222 10.54 -2.33 7.18
C LEU A 222 9.45 -1.41 6.63
N SER A 223 8.68 -1.93 5.67
CA SER A 223 7.47 -1.26 5.17
C SER A 223 6.39 -1.22 6.25
N VAL A 224 5.41 -0.34 6.09
CA VAL A 224 4.24 -0.26 6.97
C VAL A 224 2.98 -0.26 6.12
N ARG A 225 2.06 -1.20 6.37
CA ARG A 225 0.70 -1.19 5.88
C ARG A 225 -0.21 -0.73 7.01
N ALA A 226 -0.78 0.45 6.85
CA ALA A 226 -1.62 1.05 7.88
C ALA A 226 -3.00 0.42 7.97
N VAL A 227 -3.61 0.57 9.14
CA VAL A 227 -5.01 0.19 9.42
C VAL A 227 -5.79 1.37 9.99
N THR A 228 -7.11 1.26 9.94
CA THR A 228 -8.04 2.22 10.53
C THR A 228 -9.27 1.52 11.06
N ASP A 229 -9.76 1.96 12.21
CA ASP A 229 -11.05 1.61 12.80
C ASP A 229 -12.13 2.67 12.55
N SER A 230 -11.76 3.78 11.88
CA SER A 230 -12.70 4.85 11.55
C SER A 230 -13.75 4.39 10.54
N ASP A 231 -14.94 4.96 10.65
CA ASP A 231 -15.98 4.79 9.63
C ASP A 231 -15.55 5.37 8.30
N TRP A 232 -16.22 4.91 7.22
CA TRP A 232 -16.06 5.53 5.92
C TRP A 232 -16.41 7.02 6.02
N GLU A 233 -15.63 7.87 5.36
CA GLU A 233 -16.09 9.22 5.10
C GLU A 233 -17.33 9.07 4.23
N GLU A 234 -18.47 9.60 4.71
CA GLU A 234 -19.70 9.57 3.95
C GLU A 234 -19.45 10.24 2.60
N ASP A 235 -19.75 9.52 1.52
CA ASP A 235 -19.92 10.15 0.23
C ASP A 235 -21.17 11.02 0.41
N THR A 236 -21.00 12.30 0.71
CA THR A 236 -22.09 13.25 0.67
C THR A 236 -22.54 13.37 -0.80
N GLU A 237 -23.27 12.35 -1.27
CA GLU A 237 -24.17 12.53 -2.40
C GLU A 237 -25.18 13.56 -1.90
N MET A 238 -25.22 14.70 -2.57
CA MET A 238 -26.24 15.69 -2.30
C MET A 238 -27.58 15.05 -2.61
N ASP A 239 -28.29 14.63 -1.60
CA ASP A 239 -29.73 14.47 -1.70
C ASP A 239 -30.28 15.88 -1.93
N ASP A 240 -30.78 16.11 -3.15
CA ASP A 240 -31.25 17.42 -3.67
C ASP A 240 -32.55 17.87 -2.97
N ASN A 241 -32.77 17.42 -1.70
CA ASN A 241 -33.96 17.77 -0.95
C ASN A 241 -33.72 17.97 0.54
N SER A 242 -32.76 18.83 0.92
CA SER A 242 -32.67 19.31 2.31
C SER A 242 -32.33 20.79 2.36
N THR A 243 -33.27 21.53 2.83
CA THR A 243 -33.28 22.96 3.12
C THR A 243 -32.08 23.39 3.98
N GLY A 244 -31.17 24.22 3.45
CA GLY A 244 -30.44 25.24 4.18
C GLY A 244 -29.16 24.85 4.89
N GLY A 245 -28.09 24.67 4.12
CA GLY A 245 -26.71 24.71 4.60
C GLY A 245 -25.74 24.67 3.40
N SER A 246 -25.49 25.83 2.76
CA SER A 246 -24.55 25.92 1.64
C SER A 246 -23.14 25.60 2.09
N THR A 247 -22.67 24.37 1.91
CA THR A 247 -21.23 24.07 1.94
C THR A 247 -20.60 24.61 0.66
N SER A 248 -20.21 25.87 0.66
CA SER A 248 -19.49 26.45 -0.47
C SER A 248 -18.10 25.86 -0.53
N TYR A 249 -17.82 25.03 -1.54
CA TYR A 249 -16.46 24.60 -1.84
C TYR A 249 -15.63 25.80 -2.33
N GLU A 250 -14.40 25.89 -1.86
CA GLU A 250 -13.45 26.89 -2.33
C GLU A 250 -12.65 26.38 -3.51
N LYS A 251 -12.15 27.27 -4.35
CA LYS A 251 -11.14 26.90 -5.34
C LYS A 251 -9.88 26.44 -4.63
N PRO A 252 -9.10 25.49 -5.21
CA PRO A 252 -7.83 25.10 -4.65
C PRO A 252 -6.91 26.29 -4.37
N ASP A 253 -6.43 26.41 -3.14
CA ASP A 253 -5.34 27.32 -2.78
C ASP A 253 -4.04 26.52 -2.84
N ILE A 254 -3.22 26.76 -3.86
CA ILE A 254 -2.02 25.98 -4.16
C ILE A 254 -0.83 26.87 -4.45
N ALA A 255 0.33 26.47 -3.96
CA ALA A 255 1.57 27.15 -4.30
C ALA A 255 2.70 26.13 -4.57
N PHE A 256 3.70 26.59 -5.34
CA PHE A 256 4.93 25.85 -5.53
C PHE A 256 5.62 25.64 -4.18
N SER A 257 6.03 24.42 -3.90
CA SER A 257 6.63 24.02 -2.62
C SER A 257 8.09 23.65 -2.77
N ASP A 258 8.42 22.75 -3.72
CA ASP A 258 9.77 22.22 -3.86
C ASP A 258 9.98 21.58 -5.24
N PHE A 259 11.26 21.33 -5.58
CA PHE A 259 11.61 20.49 -6.72
C PHE A 259 12.90 19.71 -6.46
N THR A 260 12.99 18.55 -7.12
CA THR A 260 14.23 17.78 -7.18
C THR A 260 14.68 17.69 -8.62
N ALA A 261 15.92 18.10 -8.89
CA ALA A 261 16.50 18.12 -10.21
C ALA A 261 17.42 16.91 -10.44
N TYR A 262 17.31 16.33 -11.62
CA TYR A 262 18.23 15.35 -12.20
C TYR A 262 18.71 15.87 -13.54
N GLN A 263 19.65 15.19 -14.20
CA GLN A 263 20.16 15.64 -15.50
C GLN A 263 19.08 15.76 -16.59
N THR A 264 18.16 14.80 -16.66
CA THR A 264 17.10 14.73 -17.69
C THR A 264 15.68 14.61 -17.13
N LYS A 265 15.51 14.82 -15.83
CA LYS A 265 14.23 14.71 -15.13
C LYS A 265 14.09 15.79 -14.08
N LEU A 266 12.86 16.17 -13.78
CA LEU A 266 12.47 17.02 -12.66
C LEU A 266 11.31 16.36 -11.91
N LYS A 267 11.37 16.36 -10.58
CA LYS A 267 10.22 16.14 -9.73
C LYS A 267 9.82 17.50 -9.17
N VAL A 268 8.61 17.94 -9.42
CA VAL A 268 8.08 19.21 -8.89
C VAL A 268 6.94 18.95 -7.93
N VAL A 269 6.88 19.73 -6.86
CA VAL A 269 5.90 19.58 -5.78
C VAL A 269 5.20 20.91 -5.52
N TYR A 270 3.87 20.85 -5.45
CA TYR A 270 3.02 21.95 -5.02
C TYR A 270 2.29 21.54 -3.75
N LYS A 271 1.99 22.50 -2.87
CA LYS A 271 1.25 22.30 -1.64
C LYS A 271 -0.16 22.88 -1.77
N ILE A 272 -1.15 22.16 -1.26
CA ILE A 272 -2.55 22.59 -1.13
C ILE A 272 -2.75 23.10 0.29
N TYR A 273 -3.22 24.34 0.45
CA TYR A 273 -3.42 24.99 1.75
C TYR A 273 -4.84 24.85 2.28
N ASN A 274 -5.82 24.63 1.41
CA ASN A 274 -7.23 24.50 1.76
C ASN A 274 -7.83 23.16 1.33
N LYS A 275 -7.08 22.05 1.53
CA LYS A 275 -7.43 20.69 1.08
C LYS A 275 -8.88 20.32 1.37
N ASP A 276 -9.34 20.57 2.61
CA ASP A 276 -10.65 20.13 3.08
C ASP A 276 -11.81 20.94 2.48
N LYS A 277 -11.57 22.19 2.10
CA LYS A 277 -12.53 23.06 1.45
C LYS A 277 -12.49 22.94 -0.09
N ALA A 278 -11.32 22.72 -0.66
CA ALA A 278 -11.15 22.67 -2.11
C ALA A 278 -11.51 21.29 -2.70
N LYS A 279 -11.28 20.20 -1.96
CA LYS A 279 -11.49 18.81 -2.43
C LYS A 279 -10.90 18.60 -3.84
N VAL A 280 -9.58 18.77 -3.97
CA VAL A 280 -8.86 18.68 -5.24
C VAL A 280 -9.00 17.27 -5.83
N THR A 281 -9.54 17.17 -7.03
CA THR A 281 -9.82 15.90 -7.72
C THR A 281 -8.81 15.57 -8.80
N SER A 282 -8.16 16.60 -9.38
CA SER A 282 -7.15 16.40 -10.42
C SER A 282 -6.17 17.57 -10.49
N ALA A 283 -4.96 17.28 -11.00
CA ALA A 283 -3.98 18.33 -11.29
C ALA A 283 -3.12 17.99 -12.51
N LYS A 284 -2.64 19.04 -13.17
CA LYS A 284 -1.64 18.97 -14.24
C LYS A 284 -0.56 20.00 -13.99
N VAL A 285 0.68 19.63 -14.27
CA VAL A 285 1.80 20.57 -14.30
C VAL A 285 2.16 20.84 -15.75
N TYR A 286 2.22 22.10 -16.09
CA TYR A 286 2.69 22.55 -17.42
C TYR A 286 4.15 22.92 -17.30
N TYR A 287 4.96 22.53 -18.28
CA TYR A 287 6.39 22.82 -18.31
C TYR A 287 6.88 23.23 -19.71
N GLY A 288 8.02 23.88 -19.75
CA GLY A 288 8.66 24.34 -20.99
C GLY A 288 9.85 25.23 -20.73
N THR A 289 10.59 25.60 -21.78
CA THR A 289 11.75 26.52 -21.70
C THR A 289 11.36 28.01 -21.81
N SER A 290 10.10 28.29 -22.10
CA SER A 290 9.53 29.65 -22.12
C SER A 290 8.84 29.92 -20.78
N SER A 291 8.76 31.21 -20.39
CA SER A 291 8.05 31.70 -19.20
C SER A 291 6.55 31.42 -19.22
N ASN A 292 5.97 31.09 -20.37
CA ASN A 292 4.61 30.57 -20.47
C ASN A 292 4.65 29.08 -20.88
N PRO A 293 4.81 28.14 -19.94
CA PRO A 293 4.93 26.72 -20.25
C PRO A 293 3.60 26.14 -20.73
N THR A 294 3.66 25.30 -21.80
CA THR A 294 2.47 24.75 -22.46
C THR A 294 2.40 23.22 -22.47
N LYS A 295 3.53 22.51 -22.26
CA LYS A 295 3.54 21.04 -22.28
C LYS A 295 2.97 20.48 -20.98
N PRO A 296 1.83 19.75 -21.00
CA PRO A 296 1.23 19.22 -19.79
C PRO A 296 1.85 17.88 -19.38
N VAL A 297 1.91 17.63 -18.09
CA VAL A 297 2.12 16.33 -17.48
C VAL A 297 1.08 16.14 -16.36
N THR A 298 0.48 14.95 -16.28
CA THR A 298 -0.44 14.62 -15.19
C THR A 298 0.31 14.60 -13.87
N ALA A 299 -0.26 15.23 -12.85
CA ALA A 299 0.28 15.24 -11.51
C ALA A 299 -0.54 14.32 -10.61
N THR A 300 0.13 13.71 -9.64
CA THR A 300 -0.51 12.95 -8.57
C THR A 300 -0.91 13.89 -7.44
N VAL A 301 -2.16 13.83 -7.01
CA VAL A 301 -2.66 14.53 -5.82
C VAL A 301 -2.66 13.52 -4.67
N SER A 302 -1.95 13.82 -3.60
CA SER A 302 -1.87 12.96 -2.41
C SER A 302 -1.83 13.82 -1.15
N GLY A 303 -2.87 13.74 -0.34
CA GLY A 303 -3.03 14.58 0.84
C GLY A 303 -2.99 16.07 0.48
N VAL A 304 -2.04 16.79 1.05
CA VAL A 304 -1.83 18.23 0.79
C VAL A 304 -0.80 18.49 -0.31
N LEU A 305 -0.35 17.46 -1.04
CA LEU A 305 0.70 17.59 -2.05
C LEU A 305 0.18 17.24 -3.44
N ILE A 306 0.65 18.00 -4.43
CA ILE A 306 0.53 17.72 -5.85
C ILE A 306 1.95 17.49 -6.38
N THR A 307 2.22 16.31 -6.91
CA THR A 307 3.55 15.93 -7.38
C THR A 307 3.53 15.56 -8.86
N ALA A 308 4.46 16.10 -9.65
CA ALA A 308 4.64 15.72 -11.03
C ALA A 308 6.10 15.31 -11.30
N ASN A 309 6.26 14.23 -12.06
CA ASN A 309 7.55 13.75 -12.56
C ASN A 309 7.64 14.05 -14.05
N ILE A 310 8.61 14.88 -14.43
CA ILE A 310 8.85 15.34 -15.81
C ILE A 310 10.12 14.69 -16.29
N SER A 311 10.08 13.99 -17.42
CA SER A 311 11.23 13.29 -18.01
C SER A 311 11.51 13.76 -19.45
N GLY A 312 12.62 13.31 -20.03
CA GLY A 312 13.01 13.71 -21.40
C GLY A 312 13.48 15.15 -21.51
N LEU A 313 14.01 15.70 -20.43
CA LEU A 313 14.52 17.06 -20.37
C LEU A 313 15.98 17.12 -20.82
N LYS A 314 16.45 18.31 -21.18
CA LYS A 314 17.87 18.57 -21.47
C LYS A 314 18.60 18.91 -20.18
N LYS A 315 19.83 18.38 -20.01
CA LYS A 315 20.70 18.67 -18.87
C LYS A 315 21.09 20.15 -18.84
N GLY A 316 21.34 20.68 -17.65
CA GLY A 316 21.78 22.05 -17.44
C GLY A 316 20.83 23.12 -17.99
N THR A 317 19.55 22.78 -18.17
CA THR A 317 18.59 23.62 -18.88
C THR A 317 17.57 24.19 -17.92
N THR A 318 17.29 25.48 -18.06
CA THR A 318 16.23 26.17 -17.33
C THR A 318 14.86 25.79 -17.92
N TYR A 319 13.96 25.38 -17.04
CA TYR A 319 12.54 25.15 -17.33
C TYR A 319 11.67 26.07 -16.48
N TYR A 320 10.48 26.30 -16.94
CA TYR A 320 9.42 26.98 -16.23
C TYR A 320 8.30 25.99 -15.99
N VAL A 321 7.70 26.01 -14.80
CA VAL A 321 6.62 25.11 -14.40
C VAL A 321 5.47 25.90 -13.78
N LYS A 322 4.23 25.48 -14.05
CA LYS A 322 3.02 25.97 -13.38
C LYS A 322 2.06 24.82 -13.17
N CYS A 323 1.28 24.86 -12.09
CA CYS A 323 0.27 23.87 -11.77
C CYS A 323 -1.13 24.39 -12.05
N VAL A 324 -1.96 23.53 -12.60
CA VAL A 324 -3.41 23.70 -12.71
C VAL A 324 -4.07 22.60 -11.90
N ALA A 325 -4.78 22.94 -10.84
CA ALA A 325 -5.50 22.00 -10.00
C ALA A 325 -7.00 22.30 -10.02
N THR A 326 -7.79 21.25 -10.15
CA THR A 326 -9.25 21.30 -10.17
C THR A 326 -9.78 20.60 -8.92
N GLY A 327 -10.66 21.26 -8.23
CA GLY A 327 -11.40 20.74 -7.08
C GLY A 327 -12.89 21.02 -7.22
N LYS A 328 -13.69 20.64 -6.22
CA LYS A 328 -15.15 20.83 -6.25
C LYS A 328 -15.56 22.32 -6.37
N GLY A 329 -14.77 23.25 -5.83
CA GLY A 329 -15.02 24.70 -5.91
C GLY A 329 -14.51 25.36 -7.19
N GLY A 330 -13.92 24.60 -8.11
CA GLY A 330 -13.41 25.12 -9.40
C GLY A 330 -11.92 24.85 -9.61
N THR A 331 -11.32 25.61 -10.52
CA THR A 331 -9.94 25.42 -10.95
C THR A 331 -9.06 26.61 -10.56
N THR A 332 -7.84 26.32 -10.10
CA THR A 332 -6.79 27.31 -9.83
C THR A 332 -5.55 27.01 -10.66
N THR A 333 -4.94 28.05 -11.17
CA THR A 333 -3.64 28.00 -11.85
C THR A 333 -2.63 28.81 -11.05
N THR A 334 -1.47 28.21 -10.72
CA THR A 334 -0.37 28.93 -10.03
C THR A 334 0.34 29.89 -10.95
N GLY A 335 1.07 30.83 -10.37
CA GLY A 335 2.15 31.52 -11.07
C GLY A 335 3.19 30.54 -11.61
N THR A 336 4.05 31.04 -12.49
CA THR A 336 5.12 30.25 -13.11
C THR A 336 6.39 30.30 -12.26
N THR A 337 6.97 29.14 -11.99
CA THR A 337 8.23 29.00 -11.25
C THR A 337 9.36 28.56 -12.17
N LYS A 338 10.54 29.12 -12.00
CA LYS A 338 11.76 28.75 -12.72
C LYS A 338 12.47 27.62 -11.98
N VAL A 339 12.82 26.55 -12.68
CA VAL A 339 13.56 25.38 -12.18
C VAL A 339 14.68 25.03 -13.17
N ILE A 340 15.71 24.33 -12.72
CA ILE A 340 16.85 23.97 -13.58
C ILE A 340 17.21 22.51 -13.41
N THR A 341 17.48 21.79 -14.52
CA THR A 341 18.03 20.43 -14.50
C THR A 341 19.51 20.43 -14.15
N ASN A 342 20.02 19.36 -13.55
CA ASN A 342 21.45 19.21 -13.26
C ASN A 342 22.28 19.08 -14.56
N TYR A 343 23.56 19.41 -14.45
CA TYR A 343 24.54 19.33 -15.56
C TYR A 343 24.97 17.88 -15.83
#